data_536eb1b2b0a63c54292ee109f8f97dd1
#
_entry.id   536eb1b2b0a63c54292ee109f8f97dd1
#
_cell.length_a   1.000
_cell.length_b   1.000
_cell.length_c   1.000
_cell.angle_alpha   90.00
_cell.angle_beta   90.00
_cell.angle_gamma   90.00
#
_symmetry.space_group_name_H-M   'P 1'
#
loop_
_entity.id
_entity.type
_entity.pdbx_description
1 polymer ?
#
loop_
_entity_poly.entity_id
_entity_poly.type
_entity_poly.pdbx_seq_one_letter_code
_entity_poly.pdbx_strand_id
1 'polypeptide(L)'
;VYVITCTDEFDGDHSKGCRRGFYSLFIQALQGIFLAQRMSMPYYIDFGNRPYRYVNVHEGDSNFWNNYFIQPHPKPDAELSVINYPNEVYPICIWARSYFETIHDEVVKKLIWRPEVFSYLNRETEIFRKHHVLGVHIRKTDHFNEIAPVALKTYLKKIDQQMNRFDKLFLATDDRDVLQLLQARYGDKLFYHQAHRSEGSTAVHSRDDIDNRHRLGLEALLEGYSLSLCKRAILSPSNLSFAACLFNPQLPHTLLESRPAWRKRMKSLVLYQLDQWNVRKW
;
A
#
# COMPACT_ATOMS: atom_id res chain seq x y z
N VAL A 1 -18.51 -4.24 -18.78
CA VAL A 1 -17.99 -3.84 -17.48
C VAL A 1 -16.65 -4.51 -17.26
N TYR A 2 -15.63 -3.74 -16.85
CA TYR A 2 -14.35 -4.28 -16.46
C TYR A 2 -14.39 -4.68 -14.99
N VAL A 3 -14.23 -5.95 -14.66
CA VAL A 3 -14.27 -6.44 -13.28
C VAL A 3 -12.84 -6.70 -12.79
N ILE A 4 -12.48 -6.04 -11.68
CA ILE A 4 -11.18 -6.15 -11.05
C ILE A 4 -11.29 -7.15 -9.90
N THR A 5 -10.66 -8.32 -10.06
CA THR A 5 -10.68 -9.41 -9.07
C THR A 5 -9.29 -9.69 -8.52
N CYS A 6 -9.20 -10.42 -7.41
CA CYS A 6 -7.93 -10.95 -6.94
C CYS A 6 -7.40 -11.98 -7.95
N THR A 7 -6.20 -11.71 -8.48
CA THR A 7 -5.51 -12.56 -9.46
C THR A 7 -4.40 -13.40 -8.83
N ASP A 8 -4.48 -13.66 -7.53
CA ASP A 8 -3.51 -14.50 -6.85
C ASP A 8 -3.66 -15.95 -7.35
N GLU A 9 -2.81 -16.34 -8.29
CA GLU A 9 -2.75 -17.70 -8.81
C GLU A 9 -1.96 -18.57 -7.84
N PHE A 10 -2.63 -19.09 -6.82
CA PHE A 10 -2.01 -20.04 -5.94
C PHE A 10 -2.54 -21.43 -6.22
N ASP A 11 -1.73 -22.26 -6.89
CA ASP A 11 -1.94 -23.69 -7.14
C ASP A 11 -3.31 -24.09 -7.76
N GLY A 12 -4.00 -23.14 -8.40
CA GLY A 12 -5.36 -23.38 -8.96
C GLY A 12 -6.44 -23.61 -7.91
N ASP A 13 -6.12 -23.63 -6.61
CA ASP A 13 -7.07 -23.85 -5.53
C ASP A 13 -7.65 -22.54 -5.00
N HIS A 14 -8.78 -22.15 -5.55
CA HIS A 14 -9.50 -20.94 -5.17
C HIS A 14 -10.04 -20.96 -3.74
N SER A 15 -10.10 -22.14 -3.09
CA SER A 15 -10.59 -22.27 -1.70
C SER A 15 -9.60 -21.71 -0.68
N LYS A 16 -8.31 -21.62 -0.99
CA LYS A 16 -7.27 -21.17 -0.08
C LYS A 16 -7.25 -19.66 0.19
N GLY A 17 -8.11 -18.90 -0.45
CA GLY A 17 -8.21 -17.47 -0.28
C GLY A 17 -7.05 -16.66 -0.90
N CYS A 18 -7.20 -15.34 -0.90
CA CYS A 18 -6.18 -14.41 -1.37
C CYS A 18 -5.17 -14.12 -0.25
N ARG A 19 -3.87 -14.35 -0.51
CA ARG A 19 -2.77 -14.12 0.45
C ARG A 19 -2.09 -12.77 0.30
N ARG A 20 -2.52 -11.95 -0.64
CA ARG A 20 -1.94 -10.63 -0.89
C ARG A 20 -2.18 -9.70 0.31
N GLY A 21 -1.21 -8.86 0.63
CA GLY A 21 -1.36 -7.80 1.62
C GLY A 21 -2.34 -6.72 1.15
N PHE A 22 -2.88 -5.94 2.09
CA PHE A 22 -3.85 -4.87 1.84
C PHE A 22 -3.45 -3.98 0.65
N TYR A 23 -2.27 -3.40 0.70
CA TYR A 23 -1.80 -2.49 -0.35
C TYR A 23 -1.45 -3.17 -1.67
N SER A 24 -1.24 -4.49 -1.67
CA SER A 24 -1.09 -5.23 -2.93
C SER A 24 -2.39 -5.24 -3.73
N LEU A 25 -3.52 -5.53 -3.07
CA LEU A 25 -4.84 -5.46 -3.73
C LEU A 25 -5.28 -4.01 -4.00
N PHE A 26 -4.96 -3.08 -3.09
CA PHE A 26 -5.25 -1.66 -3.33
C PHE A 26 -4.57 -1.16 -4.60
N ILE A 27 -3.29 -1.42 -4.80
CA ILE A 27 -2.55 -1.03 -6.01
C ILE A 27 -3.13 -1.74 -7.24
N GLN A 28 -3.46 -3.03 -7.13
CA GLN A 28 -4.14 -3.76 -8.21
C GLN A 28 -5.46 -3.09 -8.59
N ALA A 29 -6.27 -2.67 -7.63
CA ALA A 29 -7.50 -1.92 -7.90
C ALA A 29 -7.23 -0.63 -8.67
N LEU A 30 -6.27 0.18 -8.21
CA LEU A 30 -5.94 1.45 -8.87
C LEU A 30 -5.46 1.23 -10.32
N GLN A 31 -4.66 0.21 -10.56
CA GLN A 31 -4.19 -0.14 -11.90
C GLN A 31 -5.34 -0.63 -12.78
N GLY A 32 -6.23 -1.45 -12.25
CA GLY A 32 -7.42 -1.92 -12.96
C GLY A 32 -8.39 -0.79 -13.30
N ILE A 33 -8.61 0.15 -12.38
CA ILE A 33 -9.40 1.37 -12.63
C ILE A 33 -8.78 2.20 -13.76
N PHE A 34 -7.47 2.45 -13.68
CA PHE A 34 -6.74 3.20 -14.68
C PHE A 34 -6.87 2.56 -16.09
N LEU A 35 -6.72 1.23 -16.15
CA LEU A 35 -6.88 0.50 -17.40
C LEU A 35 -8.31 0.56 -17.94
N ALA A 36 -9.32 0.37 -17.09
CA ALA A 36 -10.72 0.48 -17.49
C ALA A 36 -11.07 1.87 -18.06
N GLN A 37 -10.55 2.92 -17.42
CA GLN A 37 -10.72 4.30 -17.92
C GLN A 37 -10.08 4.51 -19.29
N ARG A 38 -8.87 3.96 -19.52
CA ARG A 38 -8.19 3.98 -20.82
C ARG A 38 -8.97 3.26 -21.93
N MET A 39 -9.71 2.22 -21.56
CA MET A 39 -10.59 1.48 -22.48
C MET A 39 -12.00 2.09 -22.56
N SER A 40 -12.26 3.21 -21.88
CA SER A 40 -13.60 3.83 -21.78
C SER A 40 -14.67 2.85 -21.29
N MET A 41 -14.31 1.94 -20.38
CA MET A 41 -15.20 0.93 -19.80
C MET A 41 -15.64 1.31 -18.38
N PRO A 42 -16.91 1.14 -18.01
CA PRO A 42 -17.31 1.14 -16.62
C PRO A 42 -16.63 -0.03 -15.88
N TYR A 43 -16.30 0.15 -14.61
CA TYR A 43 -15.60 -0.86 -13.82
C TYR A 43 -16.31 -1.18 -12.50
N TYR A 44 -16.03 -2.37 -11.99
CA TYR A 44 -16.43 -2.82 -10.66
C TYR A 44 -15.28 -3.56 -10.00
N ILE A 45 -15.04 -3.30 -8.71
CA ILE A 45 -13.98 -3.96 -7.96
C ILE A 45 -14.60 -5.06 -7.13
N ASP A 46 -14.31 -6.31 -7.47
CA ASP A 46 -14.82 -7.51 -6.80
C ASP A 46 -13.68 -8.36 -6.23
N PHE A 47 -13.23 -8.00 -5.04
CA PHE A 47 -12.31 -8.83 -4.27
C PHE A 47 -13.01 -9.83 -3.34
N GLY A 48 -14.33 -9.90 -3.41
CA GLY A 48 -15.14 -10.93 -2.75
C GLY A 48 -15.18 -12.27 -3.48
N ASN A 49 -14.49 -12.38 -4.62
CA ASN A 49 -14.39 -13.61 -5.40
C ASN A 49 -13.64 -14.74 -4.67
N ARG A 50 -12.94 -14.43 -3.59
CA ARG A 50 -12.20 -15.38 -2.74
C ARG A 50 -12.21 -14.92 -1.28
N PRO A 51 -12.09 -15.87 -0.30
CA PRO A 51 -11.82 -15.49 1.09
C PRO A 51 -10.60 -14.57 1.19
N TYR A 52 -10.71 -13.53 2.00
CA TYR A 52 -9.62 -12.57 2.14
C TYR A 52 -9.34 -12.22 3.59
N ARG A 53 -8.07 -12.08 3.92
CA ARG A 53 -7.56 -11.94 5.30
C ARG A 53 -7.94 -10.64 6.01
N TYR A 54 -8.49 -9.67 5.30
CA TYR A 54 -8.92 -8.38 5.84
C TYR A 54 -10.45 -8.24 5.89
N VAL A 55 -11.16 -9.37 5.78
CA VAL A 55 -12.62 -9.46 5.86
C VAL A 55 -12.99 -10.40 7.00
N ASN A 56 -13.94 -9.98 7.85
CA ASN A 56 -14.51 -10.84 8.86
C ASN A 56 -15.48 -11.83 8.20
N VAL A 57 -15.23 -13.12 8.35
CA VAL A 57 -15.98 -14.22 7.68
C VAL A 57 -17.49 -14.19 7.98
N HIS A 58 -17.90 -13.55 9.06
CA HIS A 58 -19.28 -13.53 9.56
C HIS A 58 -20.00 -12.19 9.40
N GLU A 59 -19.35 -11.18 8.83
CA GLU A 59 -19.88 -9.83 8.69
C GLU A 59 -20.09 -9.47 7.21
N GLY A 60 -21.32 -9.63 6.73
CA GLY A 60 -21.87 -8.92 5.56
C GLY A 60 -21.16 -9.14 4.22
N ASP A 61 -20.57 -8.10 3.68
CA ASP A 61 -19.98 -8.08 2.34
C ASP A 61 -18.59 -8.72 2.33
N SER A 62 -18.40 -9.79 1.56
CA SER A 62 -17.11 -10.46 1.38
C SER A 62 -16.09 -9.61 0.61
N ASN A 63 -16.55 -8.54 -0.05
CA ASN A 63 -15.70 -7.66 -0.83
C ASN A 63 -15.02 -6.62 0.07
N PHE A 64 -13.75 -6.87 0.42
CA PHE A 64 -13.02 -5.97 1.33
C PHE A 64 -12.94 -4.52 0.82
N TRP A 65 -12.99 -4.28 -0.49
CA TRP A 65 -12.98 -2.94 -1.06
C TRP A 65 -14.11 -2.09 -0.52
N ASN A 66 -15.30 -2.68 -0.42
CA ASN A 66 -16.51 -2.01 0.05
C ASN A 66 -16.45 -1.60 1.53
N ASN A 67 -15.50 -2.12 2.29
CA ASN A 67 -15.28 -1.70 3.67
C ASN A 67 -14.61 -0.30 3.77
N TYR A 68 -13.94 0.14 2.71
CA TYR A 68 -13.14 1.39 2.72
C TYR A 68 -13.60 2.40 1.67
N PHE A 69 -14.13 1.92 0.54
CA PHE A 69 -14.49 2.73 -0.62
C PHE A 69 -15.89 2.38 -1.12
N ILE A 70 -16.52 3.36 -1.76
CA ILE A 70 -17.82 3.19 -2.42
C ILE A 70 -17.57 2.87 -3.89
N GLN A 71 -18.28 1.86 -4.41
CA GLN A 71 -18.24 1.52 -5.82
C GLN A 71 -18.86 2.63 -6.67
N PRO A 72 -18.22 3.07 -7.76
CA PRO A 72 -18.81 4.09 -8.64
C PRO A 72 -19.91 3.52 -9.54
N HIS A 73 -19.94 2.19 -9.72
CA HIS A 73 -20.90 1.48 -10.57
C HIS A 73 -21.52 0.30 -9.81
N PRO A 74 -22.76 -0.11 -10.15
CA PRO A 74 -23.38 -1.28 -9.56
C PRO A 74 -22.62 -2.57 -9.94
N LYS A 75 -22.77 -3.59 -9.12
CA LYS A 75 -22.26 -4.92 -9.44
C LYS A 75 -22.88 -5.41 -10.77
N PRO A 76 -22.06 -5.83 -11.73
CA PRO A 76 -22.58 -6.35 -13.00
C PRO A 76 -23.31 -7.68 -12.79
N ASP A 77 -24.35 -7.92 -13.59
CA ASP A 77 -24.99 -9.22 -13.67
C ASP A 77 -24.00 -10.27 -14.22
N ALA A 78 -24.13 -11.52 -13.80
CA ALA A 78 -23.24 -12.60 -14.21
C ALA A 78 -23.22 -12.86 -15.73
N GLU A 79 -24.25 -12.44 -16.43
CA GLU A 79 -24.39 -12.58 -17.89
C GLU A 79 -23.69 -11.51 -18.71
N LEU A 80 -23.25 -10.42 -18.08
CA LEU A 80 -22.48 -9.37 -18.75
C LEU A 80 -21.06 -9.85 -19.03
N SER A 81 -20.52 -9.45 -20.19
CA SER A 81 -19.13 -9.72 -20.57
C SER A 81 -18.19 -9.15 -19.54
N VAL A 82 -17.73 -9.97 -18.63
CA VAL A 82 -16.76 -9.61 -17.60
C VAL A 82 -15.37 -9.84 -18.16
N ILE A 83 -14.59 -8.79 -18.25
CA ILE A 83 -13.18 -8.87 -18.64
C ILE A 83 -12.34 -8.81 -17.37
N ASN A 84 -11.59 -9.87 -17.12
CA ASN A 84 -10.62 -9.90 -16.05
C ASN A 84 -9.22 -9.89 -16.68
N TYR A 85 -8.48 -8.81 -16.50
CA TYR A 85 -7.12 -8.70 -17.00
C TYR A 85 -6.14 -9.17 -15.94
N PRO A 86 -5.18 -10.05 -16.30
CA PRO A 86 -4.10 -10.41 -15.41
C PRO A 86 -3.21 -9.18 -15.11
N ASN A 87 -2.57 -9.19 -13.95
CA ASN A 87 -1.66 -8.13 -13.47
C ASN A 87 -0.47 -7.83 -14.42
N GLU A 88 -0.25 -8.64 -15.42
CA GLU A 88 0.88 -8.57 -16.33
C GLU A 88 0.83 -7.37 -17.29
N VAL A 89 -0.35 -6.76 -17.45
CA VAL A 89 -0.52 -5.63 -18.38
C VAL A 89 0.10 -4.34 -17.84
N TYR A 90 0.26 -4.21 -16.53
CA TYR A 90 0.93 -3.07 -15.92
C TYR A 90 2.08 -3.52 -15.03
N PRO A 91 3.29 -3.01 -15.25
CA PRO A 91 4.41 -3.28 -14.36
C PRO A 91 4.10 -2.75 -12.97
N ILE A 92 4.01 -3.66 -12.02
CA ILE A 92 3.80 -3.35 -10.62
C ILE A 92 5.02 -2.57 -10.11
N CYS A 93 4.76 -1.46 -9.41
CA CYS A 93 5.80 -0.69 -8.70
C CYS A 93 6.81 0.04 -9.58
N ILE A 94 6.31 0.86 -10.49
CA ILE A 94 7.16 1.86 -11.16
C ILE A 94 7.39 3.04 -10.21
N TRP A 95 8.57 3.10 -9.61
CA TRP A 95 8.96 4.17 -8.69
C TRP A 95 9.41 5.42 -9.48
N ALA A 96 8.44 6.04 -10.17
CA ALA A 96 8.63 7.28 -10.91
C ALA A 96 7.59 8.30 -10.47
N ARG A 97 8.02 9.53 -10.24
CA ARG A 97 7.12 10.61 -9.83
C ARG A 97 6.01 10.84 -10.87
N SER A 98 6.33 10.84 -12.15
CA SER A 98 5.34 10.97 -13.22
C SER A 98 4.28 9.88 -13.20
N TYR A 99 4.66 8.64 -12.87
CA TYR A 99 3.71 7.55 -12.69
C TYR A 99 2.80 7.80 -11.47
N PHE A 100 3.36 8.22 -10.34
CA PHE A 100 2.57 8.56 -9.17
C PHE A 100 1.59 9.69 -9.44
N GLU A 101 2.03 10.75 -10.12
CA GLU A 101 1.18 11.87 -10.52
C GLU A 101 0.04 11.43 -11.42
N THR A 102 0.32 10.61 -12.43
CA THR A 102 -0.70 10.08 -13.34
C THR A 102 -1.76 9.26 -12.60
N ILE A 103 -1.35 8.26 -11.81
CA ILE A 103 -2.31 7.42 -11.07
C ILE A 103 -3.04 8.23 -10.00
N HIS A 104 -2.39 9.18 -9.35
CA HIS A 104 -3.02 10.06 -8.38
C HIS A 104 -4.12 10.91 -9.01
N ASP A 105 -3.82 11.59 -10.10
CA ASP A 105 -4.74 12.53 -10.75
C ASP A 105 -5.89 11.82 -11.45
N GLU A 106 -5.62 10.71 -12.10
CA GLU A 106 -6.63 9.99 -12.86
C GLU A 106 -7.48 9.04 -12.00
N VAL A 107 -6.93 8.50 -10.91
CA VAL A 107 -7.61 7.47 -10.11
C VAL A 107 -7.77 7.86 -8.64
N VAL A 108 -6.66 8.13 -7.92
CA VAL A 108 -6.71 8.26 -6.45
C VAL A 108 -7.60 9.40 -6.00
N LYS A 109 -7.53 10.56 -6.65
CA LYS A 109 -8.39 11.72 -6.37
C LYS A 109 -9.89 11.46 -6.58
N LYS A 110 -10.23 10.46 -7.39
CA LYS A 110 -11.61 10.11 -7.74
C LYS A 110 -12.17 8.97 -6.89
N LEU A 111 -11.36 8.40 -5.99
CA LEU A 111 -11.84 7.39 -5.06
C LEU A 111 -12.90 7.99 -4.14
N ILE A 112 -14.03 7.31 -4.04
CA ILE A 112 -15.11 7.70 -3.14
C ILE A 112 -14.92 6.94 -1.84
N TRP A 113 -14.42 7.64 -0.82
CA TRP A 113 -14.20 7.08 0.49
C TRP A 113 -15.52 6.84 1.23
N ARG A 114 -15.60 5.81 2.02
CA ARG A 114 -16.67 5.71 3.00
C ARG A 114 -16.52 6.84 4.03
N PRO A 115 -17.61 7.55 4.37
CA PRO A 115 -17.55 8.70 5.28
C PRO A 115 -16.93 8.39 6.63
N GLU A 116 -17.27 7.22 7.20
CA GLU A 116 -16.74 6.73 8.47
C GLU A 116 -15.23 6.47 8.42
N VAL A 117 -14.72 5.91 7.33
CA VAL A 117 -13.29 5.67 7.11
C VAL A 117 -12.55 6.99 6.95
N PHE A 118 -13.10 7.91 6.14
CA PHE A 118 -12.47 9.22 5.93
C PHE A 118 -12.44 10.05 7.22
N SER A 119 -13.52 10.01 8.01
CA SER A 119 -13.58 10.67 9.32
C SER A 119 -12.57 10.09 10.31
N TYR A 120 -12.44 8.76 10.33
CA TYR A 120 -11.42 8.07 11.12
C TYR A 120 -10.01 8.51 10.74
N LEU A 121 -9.66 8.45 9.45
CA LEU A 121 -8.33 8.87 8.98
C LEU A 121 -8.04 10.33 9.34
N ASN A 122 -8.98 11.25 9.14
CA ASN A 122 -8.79 12.67 9.47
C ASN A 122 -8.53 12.91 10.96
N ARG A 123 -9.25 12.19 11.83
CA ARG A 123 -9.06 12.28 13.28
C ARG A 123 -7.68 11.76 13.71
N GLU A 124 -7.30 10.58 13.25
CA GLU A 124 -6.04 9.93 13.63
C GLU A 124 -4.80 10.65 13.04
N THR A 125 -5.00 11.44 12.00
CA THR A 125 -3.89 12.15 11.33
C THR A 125 -3.81 13.64 11.66
N GLU A 126 -4.57 14.14 12.62
CA GLU A 126 -4.55 15.56 13.01
C GLU A 126 -3.16 16.07 13.40
N ILE A 127 -2.32 15.21 14.01
CA ILE A 127 -0.96 15.54 14.43
C ILE A 127 -0.08 16.02 13.26
N PHE A 128 -0.30 15.52 12.04
CA PHE A 128 0.48 15.89 10.86
C PHE A 128 0.24 17.33 10.39
N ARG A 129 -0.90 17.92 10.79
CA ARG A 129 -1.22 19.34 10.52
C ARG A 129 -0.50 20.28 11.48
N LYS A 130 -0.19 19.80 12.69
CA LYS A 130 0.39 20.60 13.78
C LYS A 130 1.91 20.56 13.82
N HIS A 131 2.52 19.56 13.19
CA HIS A 131 3.96 19.32 13.29
C HIS A 131 4.63 19.09 11.93
N HIS A 132 5.89 19.43 11.84
CA HIS A 132 6.76 19.00 10.75
C HIS A 132 7.24 17.58 11.02
N VAL A 133 6.64 16.61 10.34
CA VAL A 133 6.86 15.18 10.60
C VAL A 133 7.80 14.57 9.57
N LEU A 134 8.85 13.87 10.04
CA LEU A 134 9.63 12.93 9.25
C LEU A 134 8.95 11.56 9.32
N GLY A 135 8.51 11.01 8.17
CA GLY A 135 7.98 9.66 8.11
C GLY A 135 9.10 8.63 7.92
N VAL A 136 8.95 7.48 8.58
CA VAL A 136 9.85 6.35 8.38
C VAL A 136 9.02 5.09 8.25
N HIS A 137 9.25 4.34 7.18
CA HIS A 137 8.70 3.00 7.03
C HIS A 137 9.81 1.96 6.99
N ILE A 138 9.76 1.03 7.92
CA ILE A 138 10.71 -0.09 8.04
C ILE A 138 9.92 -1.39 7.99
N ARG A 139 10.06 -2.15 6.89
CA ARG A 139 9.48 -3.46 6.74
C ARG A 139 10.53 -4.54 6.96
N LYS A 140 10.23 -5.51 7.83
CA LYS A 140 11.22 -6.50 8.22
C LYS A 140 10.72 -7.95 8.18
N THR A 141 9.43 -8.23 8.40
CA THR A 141 8.98 -9.58 8.73
C THR A 141 9.02 -10.60 7.59
N ASP A 142 8.27 -10.44 6.52
CA ASP A 142 8.13 -11.44 5.43
C ASP A 142 8.91 -11.09 4.16
N HIS A 143 9.51 -9.92 4.14
CA HIS A 143 10.15 -9.35 2.96
C HIS A 143 11.51 -9.97 2.61
N PHE A 144 12.07 -10.77 3.51
CA PHE A 144 13.36 -11.44 3.31
C PHE A 144 13.37 -12.40 2.10
N ASN A 145 12.23 -12.97 1.77
CA ASN A 145 12.09 -13.87 0.63
C ASN A 145 11.97 -13.14 -0.71
N GLU A 146 11.58 -11.86 -0.67
CA GLU A 146 11.32 -11.07 -1.88
C GLU A 146 12.43 -10.07 -2.20
N ILE A 147 12.99 -9.42 -1.18
CA ILE A 147 13.99 -8.35 -1.31
C ILE A 147 15.02 -8.47 -0.19
N ALA A 148 16.31 -8.43 -0.53
CA ALA A 148 17.38 -8.44 0.47
C ALA A 148 17.24 -7.24 1.43
N PRO A 149 17.20 -7.47 2.75
CA PRO A 149 16.91 -6.44 3.74
C PRO A 149 18.01 -5.37 3.82
N VAL A 150 17.59 -4.15 4.11
CA VAL A 150 18.51 -3.07 4.46
C VAL A 150 18.75 -3.09 5.97
N ALA A 151 20.01 -3.03 6.38
CA ALA A 151 20.37 -3.06 7.79
C ALA A 151 19.76 -1.88 8.56
N LEU A 152 19.19 -2.14 9.74
CA LEU A 152 18.55 -1.13 10.60
C LEU A 152 19.47 0.08 10.88
N LYS A 153 20.78 -0.16 11.06
CA LYS A 153 21.77 0.91 11.21
C LYS A 153 21.76 1.94 10.09
N THR A 154 21.39 1.54 8.87
CA THR A 154 21.27 2.45 7.71
C THR A 154 20.08 3.38 7.86
N TYR A 155 18.94 2.87 8.35
CA TYR A 155 17.77 3.70 8.68
C TYR A 155 18.11 4.68 9.79
N LEU A 156 18.68 4.22 10.90
CA LEU A 156 19.06 5.07 12.03
C LEU A 156 19.98 6.21 11.57
N LYS A 157 21.03 5.90 10.81
CA LYS A 157 21.93 6.92 10.25
C LYS A 157 21.17 7.95 9.40
N LYS A 158 20.21 7.52 8.58
CA LYS A 158 19.42 8.43 7.73
C LYS A 158 18.43 9.26 8.53
N ILE A 159 17.84 8.71 9.58
CA ILE A 159 16.97 9.44 10.51
C ILE A 159 17.78 10.51 11.22
N ASP A 160 18.91 10.14 11.86
CA ASP A 160 19.76 11.08 12.60
C ASP A 160 20.24 12.27 11.75
N GLN A 161 20.58 12.02 10.47
CA GLN A 161 20.99 13.06 9.53
C GLN A 161 19.90 14.10 9.22
N GLN A 162 18.64 13.76 9.47
CA GLN A 162 17.50 14.60 9.07
C GLN A 162 16.70 15.12 10.27
N MET A 163 16.72 14.42 11.41
CA MET A 163 15.81 14.64 12.54
C MET A 163 15.87 16.07 13.13
N ASN A 164 16.97 16.78 12.96
CA ASN A 164 17.11 18.18 13.42
C ASN A 164 16.23 19.18 12.65
N ARG A 165 15.63 18.76 11.51
CA ARG A 165 14.75 19.58 10.66
C ARG A 165 13.27 19.28 10.88
N PHE A 166 12.94 18.38 11.80
CA PHE A 166 11.59 17.89 12.03
C PHE A 166 11.25 17.88 13.51
N ASP A 167 10.00 18.19 13.82
CA ASP A 167 9.49 18.24 15.20
C ASP A 167 9.23 16.83 15.72
N LYS A 168 8.70 15.97 14.85
CA LYS A 168 8.25 14.61 15.17
C LYS A 168 8.74 13.59 14.14
N LEU A 169 8.83 12.35 14.60
CA LEU A 169 9.17 11.17 13.81
C LEU A 169 7.97 10.22 13.82
N PHE A 170 7.36 10.00 12.66
CA PHE A 170 6.32 8.99 12.50
C PHE A 170 6.93 7.68 12.04
N LEU A 171 6.64 6.58 12.74
CA LEU A 171 7.10 5.24 12.39
C LEU A 171 5.94 4.35 11.98
N ALA A 172 6.01 3.83 10.76
CA ALA A 172 5.24 2.67 10.30
C ALA A 172 6.19 1.46 10.24
N THR A 173 5.88 0.41 10.98
CA THR A 173 6.68 -0.83 10.99
C THR A 173 5.81 -2.02 11.41
N ASP A 174 6.08 -3.16 10.81
CA ASP A 174 5.47 -4.44 11.14
C ASP A 174 6.22 -5.20 12.26
N ASP A 175 7.35 -4.67 12.73
CA ASP A 175 8.28 -5.33 13.67
C ASP A 175 8.27 -4.63 15.04
N ARG A 176 8.00 -5.39 16.11
CA ARG A 176 7.95 -4.88 17.50
C ARG A 176 9.33 -4.45 18.01
N ASP A 177 10.39 -5.18 17.68
CA ASP A 177 11.75 -4.86 18.15
C ASP A 177 12.25 -3.55 17.56
N VAL A 178 11.93 -3.32 16.27
CA VAL A 178 12.21 -2.05 15.60
C VAL A 178 11.51 -0.90 16.31
N LEU A 179 10.22 -1.07 16.66
CA LEU A 179 9.47 -0.05 17.39
C LEU A 179 10.12 0.26 18.74
N GLN A 180 10.41 -0.77 19.54
CA GLN A 180 11.02 -0.58 20.87
C GLN A 180 12.37 0.13 20.80
N LEU A 181 13.22 -0.24 19.83
CA LEU A 181 14.52 0.38 19.63
C LEU A 181 14.39 1.86 19.26
N LEU A 182 13.46 2.21 18.36
CA LEU A 182 13.26 3.60 17.97
C LEU A 182 12.60 4.41 19.10
N GLN A 183 11.73 3.82 19.90
CA GLN A 183 11.17 4.45 21.10
C GLN A 183 12.26 4.81 22.11
N ALA A 184 13.16 3.86 22.40
CA ALA A 184 14.28 4.11 23.31
C ALA A 184 15.23 5.20 22.78
N ARG A 185 15.40 5.33 21.45
CA ARG A 185 16.32 6.27 20.85
C ARG A 185 15.76 7.68 20.69
N TYR A 186 14.50 7.80 20.27
CA TYR A 186 13.91 9.09 19.88
C TYR A 186 12.89 9.63 20.90
N GLY A 187 12.51 8.83 21.89
CA GLY A 187 11.63 9.23 23.00
C GLY A 187 10.36 9.95 22.54
N ASP A 188 10.09 11.11 23.10
CA ASP A 188 8.87 11.91 22.84
C ASP A 188 8.77 12.46 21.41
N LYS A 189 9.85 12.42 20.65
CA LYS A 189 9.79 12.79 19.22
C LYS A 189 9.12 11.72 18.39
N LEU A 190 9.21 10.44 18.80
CA LEU A 190 8.60 9.32 18.09
C LEU A 190 7.11 9.23 18.38
N PHE A 191 6.33 9.05 17.35
CA PHE A 191 4.95 8.58 17.47
C PHE A 191 4.63 7.55 16.37
N TYR A 192 3.60 6.77 16.60
CA TYR A 192 3.16 5.68 15.74
C TYR A 192 1.68 5.41 16.04
N HIS A 193 1.00 4.76 15.11
CA HIS A 193 -0.37 4.29 15.37
C HIS A 193 -0.35 2.96 16.15
N GLN A 194 -1.38 2.77 16.98
CA GLN A 194 -1.62 1.49 17.62
C GLN A 194 -2.09 0.49 16.56
N ALA A 195 -1.20 -0.38 16.14
CA ALA A 195 -1.44 -1.39 15.11
C ALA A 195 -0.87 -2.74 15.55
N HIS A 196 -1.40 -3.81 14.99
CA HIS A 196 -0.85 -5.14 15.20
C HIS A 196 0.57 -5.21 14.61
N ARG A 197 1.50 -5.76 15.41
CA ARG A 197 2.90 -5.96 14.99
C ARG A 197 3.33 -7.40 15.24
N SER A 198 4.25 -7.85 14.42
CA SER A 198 4.82 -9.18 14.55
C SER A 198 5.90 -9.22 15.62
N GLU A 199 5.95 -10.36 16.27
CA GLU A 199 7.09 -10.83 17.04
C GLU A 199 7.78 -11.92 16.20
N GLY A 200 8.99 -11.64 15.69
CA GLY A 200 9.72 -12.56 14.80
C GLY A 200 9.39 -12.40 13.32
N SER A 201 9.41 -13.50 12.57
CA SER A 201 9.36 -13.49 11.09
C SER A 201 7.96 -13.65 10.48
N THR A 202 6.93 -13.89 11.29
CA THR A 202 5.56 -14.12 10.78
C THR A 202 4.90 -12.79 10.42
N ALA A 203 4.41 -12.66 9.20
CA ALA A 203 3.67 -11.46 8.77
C ALA A 203 2.39 -11.26 9.57
N VAL A 204 2.08 -10.02 9.99
CA VAL A 204 0.90 -9.70 10.80
C VAL A 204 -0.39 -10.21 10.17
N HIS A 205 -0.56 -10.04 8.86
CA HIS A 205 -1.74 -10.49 8.14
C HIS A 205 -1.87 -12.02 8.03
N SER A 206 -0.81 -12.77 8.38
CA SER A 206 -0.80 -14.25 8.40
C SER A 206 -1.15 -14.83 9.76
N ARG A 207 -1.37 -14.01 10.77
CA ARG A 207 -1.74 -14.46 12.11
C ARG A 207 -3.23 -14.85 12.16
N ASP A 208 -3.52 -15.99 12.78
CA ASP A 208 -4.89 -16.51 12.91
C ASP A 208 -5.58 -16.02 14.22
N ASP A 209 -4.81 -15.44 15.14
CA ASP A 209 -5.28 -14.93 16.44
C ASP A 209 -5.85 -13.49 16.38
N ILE A 210 -6.07 -12.93 15.20
CA ILE A 210 -6.66 -11.61 15.00
C ILE A 210 -8.14 -11.77 14.68
N ASP A 211 -9.01 -11.47 15.64
CA ASP A 211 -10.47 -11.61 15.47
C ASP A 211 -11.08 -10.54 14.57
N ASN A 212 -10.61 -9.30 14.67
CA ASN A 212 -11.16 -8.18 13.88
C ASN A 212 -10.29 -7.89 12.65
N ARG A 213 -10.59 -8.57 11.57
CA ARG A 213 -9.87 -8.45 10.29
C ARG A 213 -10.10 -7.10 9.58
N HIS A 214 -11.29 -6.53 9.72
CA HIS A 214 -11.57 -5.18 9.19
C HIS A 214 -10.67 -4.13 9.86
N ARG A 215 -10.50 -4.22 11.18
CA ARG A 215 -9.59 -3.33 11.91
C ARG A 215 -8.15 -3.44 11.41
N LEU A 216 -7.66 -4.64 11.14
CA LEU A 216 -6.33 -4.87 10.58
C LEU A 216 -6.13 -4.11 9.25
N GLY A 217 -7.16 -4.08 8.40
CA GLY A 217 -7.14 -3.31 7.16
C GLY A 217 -7.16 -1.79 7.39
N LEU A 218 -7.94 -1.31 8.36
CA LEU A 218 -7.93 0.11 8.75
C LEU A 218 -6.56 0.55 9.28
N GLU A 219 -5.90 -0.30 10.07
CA GLU A 219 -4.54 -0.04 10.57
C GLU A 219 -3.54 0.08 9.42
N ALA A 220 -3.58 -0.85 8.46
CA ALA A 220 -2.72 -0.77 7.27
C ALA A 220 -3.00 0.50 6.45
N LEU A 221 -4.28 0.81 6.23
CA LEU A 221 -4.70 2.00 5.49
C LEU A 221 -4.22 3.28 6.17
N LEU A 222 -4.40 3.36 7.50
CA LEU A 222 -3.98 4.50 8.30
C LEU A 222 -2.45 4.72 8.24
N GLU A 223 -1.65 3.67 8.34
CA GLU A 223 -0.19 3.80 8.27
C GLU A 223 0.29 4.34 6.92
N GLY A 224 -0.22 3.83 5.81
CA GLY A 224 0.17 4.30 4.48
C GLY A 224 -0.34 5.72 4.18
N TYR A 225 -1.58 6.02 4.59
CA TYR A 225 -2.13 7.36 4.48
C TYR A 225 -1.33 8.38 5.31
N SER A 226 -0.98 8.02 6.55
CA SER A 226 -0.15 8.86 7.43
C SER A 226 1.24 9.15 6.85
N LEU A 227 1.90 8.17 6.24
CA LEU A 227 3.18 8.39 5.56
C LEU A 227 3.06 9.43 4.45
N SER A 228 1.93 9.45 3.72
CA SER A 228 1.70 10.41 2.65
C SER A 228 1.58 11.86 3.15
N LEU A 229 1.23 12.06 4.42
CA LEU A 229 1.06 13.37 5.05
C LEU A 229 2.37 13.93 5.64
N CYS A 230 3.42 13.13 5.69
CA CYS A 230 4.72 13.56 6.19
C CYS A 230 5.34 14.63 5.28
N LYS A 231 6.15 15.52 5.87
CA LYS A 231 6.90 16.52 5.10
C LYS A 231 8.05 15.90 4.30
N ARG A 232 8.55 14.77 4.76
CA ARG A 232 9.55 13.93 4.09
C ARG A 232 9.44 12.51 4.62
N ALA A 233 9.85 11.52 3.80
CA ALA A 233 9.85 10.12 4.22
C ALA A 233 11.16 9.39 3.91
N ILE A 234 11.49 8.42 4.78
CA ILE A 234 12.53 7.39 4.57
C ILE A 234 11.78 6.06 4.44
N LEU A 235 11.82 5.45 3.28
CA LEU A 235 10.94 4.35 2.90
C LEU A 235 11.70 3.06 2.61
N SER A 236 11.14 1.93 3.03
CA SER A 236 11.46 0.60 2.46
C SER A 236 10.74 0.41 1.13
N PRO A 237 11.29 -0.33 0.16
CA PRO A 237 10.54 -0.74 -1.02
C PRO A 237 9.43 -1.72 -0.61
N SER A 238 8.20 -1.27 -0.61
CA SER A 238 7.01 -2.07 -0.28
C SER A 238 5.75 -1.45 -0.89
N ASN A 239 4.68 -2.23 -0.98
CA ASN A 239 3.40 -1.74 -1.47
C ASN A 239 2.81 -0.62 -0.59
N LEU A 240 3.03 -0.65 0.73
CA LEU A 240 2.62 0.43 1.64
C LEU A 240 3.34 1.75 1.33
N SER A 241 4.66 1.70 1.18
CA SER A 241 5.46 2.88 0.79
C SER A 241 5.08 3.41 -0.59
N PHE A 242 4.81 2.50 -1.53
CA PHE A 242 4.37 2.85 -2.87
C PHE A 242 3.01 3.55 -2.84
N ALA A 243 2.06 3.03 -2.06
CA ALA A 243 0.75 3.64 -1.88
C ALA A 243 0.83 5.02 -1.23
N ALA A 244 1.74 5.23 -0.27
CA ALA A 244 1.99 6.56 0.30
C ALA A 244 2.41 7.58 -0.78
N CYS A 245 3.23 7.17 -1.76
CA CYS A 245 3.59 8.01 -2.91
C CYS A 245 2.44 8.17 -3.91
N LEU A 246 1.51 7.20 -4.00
CA LEU A 246 0.29 7.37 -4.80
C LEU A 246 -0.70 8.33 -4.14
N PHE A 247 -0.83 8.33 -2.82
CA PHE A 247 -1.63 9.33 -2.09
C PHE A 247 -1.03 10.72 -2.16
N ASN A 248 0.30 10.85 -2.18
CA ASN A 248 1.01 12.11 -2.30
C ASN A 248 2.22 11.99 -3.25
N PRO A 249 2.04 12.24 -4.55
CA PRO A 249 3.13 12.17 -5.52
C PRO A 249 4.26 13.18 -5.26
N GLN A 250 3.98 14.22 -4.51
CA GLN A 250 4.95 15.27 -4.17
C GLN A 250 5.75 14.95 -2.90
N LEU A 251 5.47 13.83 -2.21
CA LEU A 251 6.17 13.43 -1.00
C LEU A 251 7.68 13.31 -1.26
N PRO A 252 8.52 14.21 -0.71
CA PRO A 252 9.95 14.07 -0.82
C PRO A 252 10.38 12.83 -0.03
N HIS A 253 11.03 11.88 -0.68
CA HIS A 253 11.40 10.65 0.01
C HIS A 253 12.79 10.15 -0.35
N THR A 254 13.32 9.29 0.51
CA THR A 254 14.53 8.50 0.29
C THR A 254 14.14 7.03 0.37
N LEU A 255 14.25 6.32 -0.74
CA LEU A 255 14.03 4.88 -0.78
C LEU A 255 15.31 4.17 -0.36
N LEU A 256 15.27 3.41 0.73
CA LEU A 256 16.38 2.58 1.19
C LEU A 256 16.17 1.17 0.67
N GLU A 257 17.07 0.76 -0.21
CA GLU A 257 16.97 -0.53 -0.91
C GLU A 257 18.34 -1.20 -1.05
N SER A 258 18.32 -2.52 -1.20
CA SER A 258 19.53 -3.28 -1.52
C SER A 258 19.93 -3.09 -3.00
N ARG A 259 21.19 -3.40 -3.35
CA ARG A 259 21.65 -3.33 -4.75
C ARG A 259 20.81 -4.18 -5.72
N PRO A 260 20.40 -5.41 -5.40
CA PRO A 260 19.54 -6.21 -6.27
C PRO A 260 18.16 -5.55 -6.47
N ALA A 261 17.54 -5.03 -5.42
CA ALA A 261 16.26 -4.34 -5.50
C ALA A 261 16.36 -3.07 -6.36
N TRP A 262 17.42 -2.29 -6.17
CA TRP A 262 17.71 -1.11 -6.99
C TRP A 262 17.81 -1.45 -8.49
N ARG A 263 18.56 -2.53 -8.83
CA ARG A 263 18.69 -2.96 -10.24
C ARG A 263 17.34 -3.35 -10.84
N LYS A 264 16.52 -4.11 -10.10
CA LYS A 264 15.17 -4.49 -10.54
C LYS A 264 14.30 -3.26 -10.79
N ARG A 265 14.31 -2.30 -9.86
CA ARG A 265 13.57 -1.04 -9.97
C ARG A 265 14.04 -0.21 -11.17
N MET A 266 15.35 -0.07 -11.36
CA MET A 266 15.89 0.67 -12.51
C MET A 266 15.49 0.04 -13.85
N LYS A 267 15.49 -1.29 -13.95
CA LYS A 267 14.99 -1.99 -15.13
C LYS A 267 13.53 -1.67 -15.40
N SER A 268 12.67 -1.71 -14.39
CA SER A 268 11.24 -1.38 -14.51
C SER A 268 11.03 0.07 -14.94
N LEU A 269 11.83 0.99 -14.41
CA LEU A 269 11.78 2.40 -14.78
C LEU A 269 12.16 2.65 -16.26
N VAL A 270 13.21 1.98 -16.72
CA VAL A 270 13.62 2.07 -18.13
C VAL A 270 12.53 1.53 -19.05
N LEU A 271 11.94 0.37 -18.70
CA LEU A 271 10.83 -0.21 -19.47
C LEU A 271 9.65 0.75 -19.53
N TYR A 272 9.27 1.35 -18.41
CA TYR A 272 8.20 2.35 -18.36
C TYR A 272 8.48 3.56 -19.27
N GLN A 273 9.70 4.08 -19.26
CA GLN A 273 10.08 5.19 -20.13
C GLN A 273 10.01 4.82 -21.61
N LEU A 274 10.47 3.62 -21.97
CA LEU A 274 10.37 3.12 -23.36
C LEU A 274 8.92 3.01 -23.82
N ASP A 275 8.01 2.62 -22.93
CA ASP A 275 6.58 2.58 -23.24
C ASP A 275 5.99 3.98 -23.44
N GLN A 276 6.36 4.95 -22.60
CA GLN A 276 5.93 6.35 -22.78
C GLN A 276 6.37 6.93 -24.13
N TRP A 277 7.47 6.45 -24.69
CA TRP A 277 7.98 6.88 -26.00
C TRP A 277 7.44 6.04 -27.17
N ASN A 278 6.46 5.17 -26.94
CA ASN A 278 5.92 4.24 -27.95
C ASN A 278 6.97 3.33 -28.62
N VAL A 279 8.12 3.13 -27.97
CA VAL A 279 9.19 2.27 -28.49
C VAL A 279 8.87 0.79 -28.26
N ARG A 280 7.95 0.50 -27.34
CA ARG A 280 7.52 -0.85 -27.01
C ARG A 280 5.99 -0.93 -27.05
N LYS A 281 5.47 -1.87 -27.84
CA LYS A 281 4.06 -2.27 -27.76
C LYS A 281 3.96 -3.42 -26.75
N TRP A 282 3.07 -3.29 -25.82
CA TRP A 282 2.72 -4.34 -24.85
C TRP A 282 1.82 -5.40 -25.48
#